data_ec1923572f33d0027a3c7578aa731d8c
#
_entry.id   ec1923572f33d0027a3c7578aa731d8c
#
_cell.length_a   1.000
_cell.length_b   1.000
_cell.length_c   1.000
_cell.angle_alpha   90.00
_cell.angle_beta   90.00
_cell.angle_gamma   90.00
#
_symmetry.space_group_name_H-M   'P 1'
#
loop_
_entity.id
_entity.type
_entity.pdbx_description
1 polymer ?
#
loop_
_entity_poly.entity_id
_entity_poly.type
_entity_poly.pdbx_seq_one_letter_code
_entity_poly.pdbx_strand_id
1 'polypeptide(L)'
;VFVGHETFSKTLLFSAWAMVPRMLSGLLSYESERRVLGRRQPEADYFPRKTRSKARDDSASHHDLNRLIRLDAGDLAYWSLVYPSKVLIDVPLKRSDASLKDLLAERIKHFAGLLKPLAAGHSGSRNQNHWYVLGPMLLDRMHNDNWYEDWIASISNGSDFNENTLGRVDDISQRLDSIKELGEMPADLPEYLAWLSVGSPAICAYRALSLTYSEDDPTVNSGHASSIALAFVSLFNGVSGSAVIKRISKRQHWRGIIKYCAEGGLQAMLEEYFYMLSSSNGVDDAVKAIDNSLRTKPSSVKVWKAGPIDDSTHLRCHYAVQLGTQKASDEAGQERVVSIRESFNSPFRPFVLASTSIGQEGLDFHWYCSDVVHWNLPS
;
A
#
# COMPACT_ATOMS: atom_id res chain seq x y z
N VAL A 1 12.55 10.55 3.52
CA VAL A 1 11.84 9.82 2.45
C VAL A 1 12.35 10.25 1.08
N PHE A 2 12.64 11.52 0.86
CA PHE A 2 13.03 12.09 -0.43
C PHE A 2 14.50 12.45 -0.51
N VAL A 3 15.39 11.74 0.18
CA VAL A 3 16.85 11.98 0.12
C VAL A 3 17.32 11.90 -1.35
N GLY A 4 17.95 12.96 -1.84
CA GLY A 4 18.31 13.13 -3.25
C GLY A 4 17.20 13.61 -4.17
N HIS A 5 16.00 13.87 -3.62
CA HIS A 5 14.83 14.41 -4.31
C HIS A 5 14.12 15.44 -3.43
N GLU A 6 14.87 16.25 -2.70
CA GLU A 6 14.37 17.24 -1.72
C GLU A 6 13.49 18.30 -2.37
N THR A 7 13.61 18.47 -3.69
CA THR A 7 12.77 19.37 -4.49
C THR A 7 11.51 18.70 -5.04
N PHE A 8 11.24 17.42 -4.66
CA PHE A 8 10.05 16.75 -5.15
C PHE A 8 8.80 17.43 -4.62
N SER A 9 7.90 17.77 -5.54
CA SER A 9 6.58 18.33 -5.27
C SER A 9 5.56 17.70 -6.18
N LYS A 10 4.32 17.63 -5.73
CA LYS A 10 3.20 17.39 -6.63
C LYS A 10 2.96 18.62 -7.50
N THR A 11 2.35 18.41 -8.65
CA THR A 11 2.16 19.48 -9.65
C THR A 11 0.68 19.71 -9.92
N LEU A 12 0.24 20.94 -9.80
CA LEU A 12 -1.04 21.40 -10.33
C LEU A 12 -0.84 21.90 -11.77
N LEU A 13 -1.63 21.38 -12.69
CA LEU A 13 -1.60 21.78 -14.09
C LEU A 13 -2.94 22.38 -14.49
N PHE A 14 -2.88 23.61 -14.96
CA PHE A 14 -4.06 24.34 -15.42
C PHE A 14 -4.04 24.56 -16.93
N SER A 15 -5.21 24.45 -17.56
CA SER A 15 -5.41 24.76 -18.97
C SER A 15 -6.80 25.31 -19.19
N ALA A 16 -6.91 26.36 -20.01
CA ALA A 16 -8.21 26.86 -20.48
C ALA A 16 -8.93 25.85 -21.42
N TRP A 17 -8.20 24.89 -21.99
CA TRP A 17 -8.75 23.93 -22.92
C TRP A 17 -9.17 22.65 -22.19
N ALA A 18 -10.44 22.33 -22.19
CA ALA A 18 -11.01 21.16 -21.50
C ALA A 18 -10.38 19.81 -21.90
N MET A 19 -9.82 19.71 -23.10
CA MET A 19 -9.17 18.49 -23.60
C MET A 19 -7.78 18.25 -23.00
N VAL A 20 -7.04 19.33 -22.65
CA VAL A 20 -5.65 19.24 -22.20
C VAL A 20 -5.53 18.47 -20.87
N PRO A 21 -6.29 18.76 -19.80
CA PRO A 21 -6.23 17.99 -18.57
C PRO A 21 -6.45 16.50 -18.79
N ARG A 22 -7.41 16.12 -19.64
CA ARG A 22 -7.72 14.73 -19.97
C ARG A 22 -6.58 14.03 -20.70
N MET A 23 -6.03 14.69 -21.72
CA MET A 23 -4.95 14.15 -22.53
C MET A 23 -3.67 13.98 -21.71
N LEU A 24 -3.30 15.01 -20.94
CA LEU A 24 -2.09 14.98 -20.11
C LEU A 24 -2.19 13.95 -18.99
N SER A 25 -3.35 13.81 -18.32
CA SER A 25 -3.54 12.77 -17.31
C SER A 25 -3.31 11.37 -17.88
N GLY A 26 -3.82 11.09 -19.08
CA GLY A 26 -3.60 9.82 -19.77
C GLY A 26 -2.14 9.62 -20.18
N LEU A 27 -1.52 10.60 -20.84
CA LEU A 27 -0.16 10.49 -21.36
C LEU A 27 0.88 10.41 -20.26
N LEU A 28 0.78 11.23 -19.21
CA LEU A 28 1.71 11.19 -18.07
C LEU A 28 1.60 9.89 -17.30
N SER A 29 0.38 9.39 -17.07
CA SER A 29 0.18 8.09 -16.43
C SER A 29 0.73 6.95 -17.28
N TYR A 30 0.46 6.97 -18.59
CA TYR A 30 1.00 5.97 -19.52
C TYR A 30 2.53 5.95 -19.52
N GLU A 31 3.18 7.12 -19.65
CA GLU A 31 4.63 7.20 -19.68
C GLU A 31 5.25 6.76 -18.33
N SER A 32 4.62 7.10 -17.22
CA SER A 32 5.05 6.64 -15.90
C SER A 32 4.96 5.12 -15.77
N GLU A 33 3.83 4.53 -16.19
CA GLU A 33 3.68 3.07 -16.21
C GLU A 33 4.68 2.41 -17.17
N ARG A 34 4.87 2.96 -18.35
CA ARG A 34 5.83 2.48 -19.34
C ARG A 34 7.26 2.46 -18.77
N ARG A 35 7.67 3.49 -18.05
CA ARG A 35 8.98 3.54 -17.37
C ARG A 35 9.09 2.51 -16.25
N VAL A 36 8.03 2.31 -15.50
CA VAL A 36 7.98 1.30 -14.43
C VAL A 36 8.02 -0.12 -15.01
N LEU A 37 7.28 -0.39 -16.07
CA LEU A 37 7.16 -1.72 -16.68
C LEU A 37 8.28 -1.99 -17.71
N GLY A 38 8.59 -1.01 -18.55
CA GLY A 38 9.32 -1.17 -19.80
C GLY A 38 10.84 -1.39 -19.70
N ARG A 39 11.46 -1.16 -18.56
CA ARG A 39 12.92 -1.39 -18.42
C ARG A 39 13.33 -2.87 -18.49
N ARG A 40 12.38 -3.81 -18.44
CA ARG A 40 12.65 -5.26 -18.48
C ARG A 40 12.05 -6.01 -19.66
N GLN A 41 11.10 -5.41 -20.38
CA GLN A 41 10.46 -6.03 -21.54
C GLN A 41 10.24 -4.99 -22.63
N PRO A 42 11.24 -4.73 -23.49
CA PRO A 42 11.11 -3.80 -24.61
C PRO A 42 10.01 -4.20 -25.62
N GLU A 43 9.59 -5.48 -25.60
CA GLU A 43 8.65 -6.08 -26.56
C GLU A 43 7.22 -6.29 -25.97
N ALA A 44 7.00 -5.94 -24.70
CA ALA A 44 5.66 -6.03 -24.14
C ALA A 44 4.75 -4.99 -24.82
N ASP A 45 3.91 -5.46 -25.71
CA ASP A 45 2.89 -4.62 -26.37
C ASP A 45 1.91 -4.13 -25.29
N TYR A 46 2.04 -2.87 -24.88
CA TYR A 46 1.13 -2.24 -23.91
C TYR A 46 -0.31 -2.27 -24.40
N PHE A 47 -0.49 -2.35 -25.72
CA PHE A 47 -1.76 -2.46 -26.40
C PHE A 47 -1.90 -3.87 -27.01
N PRO A 48 -2.48 -4.85 -26.26
CA PRO A 48 -2.67 -6.18 -26.81
C PRO A 48 -3.51 -6.11 -28.08
N ARG A 49 -2.96 -6.58 -29.20
CA ARG A 49 -3.73 -6.76 -30.43
C ARG A 49 -4.82 -7.78 -30.14
N LYS A 50 -6.09 -7.40 -30.27
CA LYS A 50 -7.21 -8.33 -30.29
C LYS A 50 -7.12 -9.16 -31.57
N THR A 51 -6.31 -10.19 -31.59
CA THR A 51 -6.40 -11.20 -32.63
C THR A 51 -7.68 -12.00 -32.42
N ARG A 52 -8.61 -11.88 -33.36
CA ARG A 52 -9.79 -12.71 -33.50
C ARG A 52 -9.38 -14.12 -33.94
N SER A 53 -8.66 -14.86 -33.13
CA SER A 53 -8.47 -16.29 -33.37
C SER A 53 -8.96 -17.05 -32.13
N LYS A 54 -10.04 -17.83 -32.35
CA LYS A 54 -10.37 -18.98 -31.55
C LYS A 54 -9.28 -20.03 -31.77
N ALA A 55 -8.14 -19.87 -31.11
CA ALA A 55 -7.17 -20.93 -30.96
C ALA A 55 -6.86 -21.02 -29.45
N ARG A 56 -7.33 -22.09 -28.84
CA ARG A 56 -6.81 -22.63 -27.61
C ARG A 56 -5.34 -22.94 -27.89
N ASP A 57 -4.50 -22.57 -26.94
CA ASP A 57 -3.04 -22.72 -26.88
C ASP A 57 -2.23 -21.62 -27.61
N ASP A 58 -1.75 -20.75 -26.77
CA ASP A 58 -0.44 -20.09 -26.74
C ASP A 58 -0.53 -18.82 -25.88
N SER A 59 -0.80 -19.00 -24.58
CA SER A 59 -1.04 -17.91 -23.63
C SER A 59 0.18 -17.56 -22.78
N ALA A 60 1.37 -18.03 -23.14
CA ALA A 60 2.55 -17.88 -22.28
C ALA A 60 3.09 -16.43 -22.18
N SER A 61 2.95 -15.60 -23.22
CA SER A 61 3.53 -14.25 -23.21
C SER A 61 2.65 -13.16 -22.60
N HIS A 62 1.32 -13.30 -22.67
CA HIS A 62 0.37 -12.36 -22.06
C HIS A 62 0.06 -12.67 -20.59
N HIS A 63 0.24 -13.92 -20.17
CA HIS A 63 -0.02 -14.36 -18.80
C HIS A 63 1.00 -13.85 -17.78
N ASP A 64 2.24 -13.53 -18.16
CA ASP A 64 3.25 -13.08 -17.20
C ASP A 64 3.05 -11.66 -16.68
N LEU A 65 2.45 -10.77 -17.46
CA LEU A 65 2.03 -9.46 -16.97
C LEU A 65 0.74 -9.54 -16.14
N ASN A 66 -0.14 -10.49 -16.44
CA ASN A 66 -1.41 -10.72 -15.75
C ASN A 66 -1.32 -11.70 -14.56
N ARG A 67 -0.23 -12.41 -14.38
CA ARG A 67 0.07 -13.07 -13.10
C ARG A 67 0.54 -12.02 -12.10
N LEU A 68 -0.37 -11.14 -11.74
CA LEU A 68 -0.27 -10.36 -10.52
C LEU A 68 -0.16 -11.37 -9.39
N ILE A 69 0.96 -11.34 -8.67
CA ILE A 69 1.04 -12.03 -7.39
C ILE A 69 0.10 -11.22 -6.49
N ARG A 70 -1.12 -11.70 -6.36
CA ARG A 70 -2.08 -11.11 -5.43
C ARG A 70 -1.92 -11.82 -4.11
N LEU A 71 -1.58 -11.07 -3.10
CA LEU A 71 -1.72 -11.51 -1.72
C LEU A 71 -3.18 -11.33 -1.34
N ASP A 72 -3.82 -12.40 -0.93
CA ASP A 72 -5.18 -12.38 -0.39
C ASP A 72 -5.22 -13.10 0.96
N ALA A 73 -6.36 -13.03 1.62
CA ALA A 73 -6.52 -13.62 2.95
C ALA A 73 -6.33 -15.16 2.99
N GLY A 74 -6.32 -15.83 1.85
CA GLY A 74 -5.98 -17.25 1.72
C GLY A 74 -4.50 -17.52 1.84
N ASP A 75 -3.66 -16.52 1.57
CA ASP A 75 -2.21 -16.61 1.74
C ASP A 75 -1.83 -16.26 3.18
N LEU A 76 -1.21 -17.18 3.88
CA LEU A 76 -0.78 -16.94 5.26
C LEU A 76 0.12 -15.67 5.35
N ALA A 77 0.99 -15.44 4.36
CA ALA A 77 1.87 -14.29 4.30
C ALA A 77 1.17 -12.93 4.24
N TYR A 78 -0.09 -12.87 3.79
CA TYR A 78 -0.92 -11.67 3.82
C TYR A 78 -1.06 -11.14 5.25
N TRP A 79 -1.24 -12.02 6.21
CA TRP A 79 -1.47 -11.66 7.61
C TRP A 79 -0.25 -11.03 8.27
N SER A 80 0.97 -11.34 7.80
CA SER A 80 2.17 -10.66 8.29
C SER A 80 2.21 -9.16 7.96
N LEU A 81 1.51 -8.74 6.91
CA LEU A 81 1.41 -7.32 6.54
C LEU A 81 0.25 -6.62 7.25
N VAL A 82 -0.80 -7.37 7.62
CA VAL A 82 -2.06 -6.86 8.15
C VAL A 82 -2.13 -6.91 9.68
N TYR A 83 -1.41 -7.85 10.31
CA TYR A 83 -1.37 -7.98 11.75
C TYR A 83 -0.40 -6.98 12.41
N PRO A 84 -0.87 -6.07 13.29
CA PRO A 84 -0.02 -5.12 13.98
C PRO A 84 0.54 -5.73 15.28
N SER A 85 1.60 -6.55 15.18
CA SER A 85 2.21 -7.21 16.33
C SER A 85 2.72 -6.21 17.36
N LYS A 86 2.22 -6.29 18.60
CA LYS A 86 2.57 -5.39 19.71
C LYS A 86 4.03 -5.50 20.10
N VAL A 87 4.55 -6.72 20.21
CA VAL A 87 5.97 -6.96 20.48
C VAL A 87 6.87 -6.29 19.45
N LEU A 88 6.46 -6.25 18.17
CA LEU A 88 7.23 -5.58 17.14
C LEU A 88 7.02 -4.06 17.13
N ILE A 89 5.83 -3.59 17.53
CA ILE A 89 5.50 -2.17 17.69
C ILE A 89 6.33 -1.55 18.80
N ASP A 90 6.44 -2.20 19.96
CA ASP A 90 7.05 -1.66 21.16
C ASP A 90 8.57 -1.55 21.10
N VAL A 91 9.21 -2.14 20.11
CA VAL A 91 10.64 -1.92 19.89
C VAL A 91 10.87 -0.49 19.38
N PRO A 92 11.50 0.42 20.19
CA PRO A 92 11.59 1.81 19.83
C PRO A 92 12.33 2.04 18.51
N LEU A 93 11.81 2.93 17.69
CA LEU A 93 12.57 3.51 16.59
C LEU A 93 13.44 4.60 17.17
N LYS A 94 14.71 4.30 17.40
CA LYS A 94 15.66 5.33 17.85
C LYS A 94 15.73 6.42 16.77
N ARG A 95 15.34 7.64 17.14
CA ARG A 95 15.56 8.86 16.35
C ARG A 95 17.05 9.23 16.48
N SER A 96 17.93 8.45 15.87
CA SER A 96 19.37 8.73 15.85
C SER A 96 19.83 8.71 14.40
N ASP A 97 21.01 9.27 14.14
CA ASP A 97 21.69 9.23 12.84
C ASP A 97 22.12 7.81 12.42
N ALA A 98 21.61 6.78 13.11
CA ALA A 98 21.88 5.39 12.82
C ALA A 98 21.27 4.99 11.46
N SER A 99 22.07 4.32 10.66
CA SER A 99 21.61 3.80 9.38
C SER A 99 20.55 2.72 9.57
N LEU A 100 19.70 2.49 8.54
CA LEU A 100 18.75 1.38 8.54
C LEU A 100 19.43 0.04 8.82
N LYS A 101 20.68 -0.13 8.35
CA LYS A 101 21.48 -1.33 8.58
C LYS A 101 21.80 -1.54 10.05
N ASP A 102 22.18 -0.49 10.76
CA ASP A 102 22.53 -0.54 12.19
C ASP A 102 21.28 -0.83 13.03
N LEU A 103 20.17 -0.17 12.69
CA LEU A 103 18.86 -0.43 13.30
C LEU A 103 18.44 -1.91 13.14
N LEU A 104 18.56 -2.46 11.95
CA LEU A 104 18.22 -3.87 11.69
C LEU A 104 19.15 -4.81 12.47
N ALA A 105 20.46 -4.52 12.52
CA ALA A 105 21.41 -5.36 13.27
C ALA A 105 21.10 -5.41 14.78
N GLU A 106 20.69 -4.29 15.39
CA GLU A 106 20.25 -4.24 16.78
C GLU A 106 18.98 -5.08 16.98
N ARG A 107 18.00 -4.93 16.09
CA ARG A 107 16.73 -5.65 16.16
C ARG A 107 16.87 -7.16 15.97
N ILE A 108 17.76 -7.60 15.08
CA ILE A 108 18.06 -9.03 14.90
C ILE A 108 18.52 -9.64 16.24
N LYS A 109 19.41 -8.98 16.95
CA LYS A 109 19.89 -9.44 18.26
C LYS A 109 18.76 -9.48 19.29
N HIS A 110 17.92 -8.46 19.31
CA HIS A 110 16.76 -8.37 20.21
C HIS A 110 15.79 -9.52 19.96
N PHE A 111 15.34 -9.72 18.72
CA PHE A 111 14.39 -10.79 18.39
C PHE A 111 14.98 -12.19 18.52
N ALA A 112 16.26 -12.37 18.23
CA ALA A 112 16.93 -13.64 18.51
C ALA A 112 16.86 -14.00 20.00
N GLY A 113 16.94 -12.99 20.90
CA GLY A 113 16.72 -13.18 22.33
C GLY A 113 15.31 -13.60 22.68
N LEU A 114 14.31 -12.91 22.16
CA LEU A 114 12.88 -13.19 22.41
C LEU A 114 12.40 -14.54 21.87
N LEU A 115 13.01 -15.02 20.79
CA LEU A 115 12.63 -16.28 20.16
C LEU A 115 13.22 -17.53 20.85
N LYS A 116 14.22 -17.36 21.73
CA LYS A 116 14.86 -18.52 22.42
C LYS A 116 13.88 -19.47 23.13
N PRO A 117 12.89 -18.97 23.89
CA PRO A 117 11.92 -19.86 24.54
C PRO A 117 11.08 -20.66 23.56
N LEU A 118 10.78 -20.10 22.39
CA LEU A 118 9.98 -20.73 21.34
C LEU A 118 10.78 -21.75 20.51
N ALA A 119 12.10 -21.64 20.48
CA ALA A 119 12.96 -22.54 19.70
C ALA A 119 13.05 -23.94 20.26
N ALA A 120 12.81 -24.11 21.57
CA ALA A 120 12.90 -25.37 22.24
C ALA A 120 11.66 -26.24 22.00
N GLY A 121 11.84 -27.44 21.43
CA GLY A 121 10.77 -28.43 21.32
C GLY A 121 10.13 -28.60 19.95
N HIS A 122 10.60 -27.88 18.93
CA HIS A 122 10.10 -28.00 17.56
C HIS A 122 11.11 -28.72 16.69
N SER A 123 10.71 -29.84 16.07
CA SER A 123 11.55 -30.62 15.16
C SER A 123 10.82 -30.94 13.86
N GLY A 124 11.57 -31.07 12.77
CA GLY A 124 11.04 -31.38 11.44
C GLY A 124 10.94 -30.17 10.50
N SER A 125 10.81 -30.47 9.21
CA SER A 125 10.79 -29.44 8.16
C SER A 125 9.39 -28.99 7.72
N ARG A 126 8.33 -29.63 8.22
CA ARG A 126 6.96 -29.28 7.86
C ARG A 126 6.58 -27.92 8.42
N ASN A 127 5.95 -27.10 7.60
CA ASN A 127 5.33 -25.83 7.98
C ASN A 127 6.30 -24.74 8.50
N GLN A 128 7.62 -24.86 8.25
CA GLN A 128 8.58 -23.82 8.66
C GLN A 128 8.19 -22.41 8.20
N ASN A 129 7.55 -22.29 7.01
CA ASN A 129 7.10 -20.99 6.50
C ASN A 129 6.00 -20.36 7.36
N HIS A 130 5.29 -21.13 8.17
CA HIS A 130 4.27 -20.60 9.07
C HIS A 130 4.88 -19.72 10.18
N TRP A 131 6.13 -19.95 10.57
CA TRP A 131 6.84 -19.17 11.58
C TRP A 131 6.90 -17.67 11.24
N TYR A 132 7.00 -17.33 9.96
CA TYR A 132 7.07 -15.92 9.54
C TYR A 132 5.79 -15.14 9.84
N VAL A 133 4.66 -15.82 9.98
CA VAL A 133 3.37 -15.20 10.30
C VAL A 133 2.97 -15.46 11.73
N LEU A 134 3.05 -16.70 12.17
CA LEU A 134 2.60 -17.11 13.50
C LEU A 134 3.61 -16.70 14.59
N GLY A 135 4.90 -16.57 14.26
CA GLY A 135 5.94 -16.18 15.23
C GLY A 135 5.65 -14.85 15.95
N PRO A 136 5.35 -13.76 15.25
CA PRO A 136 4.92 -12.50 15.89
C PRO A 136 3.68 -12.67 16.78
N MET A 137 2.68 -13.40 16.32
CA MET A 137 1.42 -13.64 17.06
C MET A 137 1.67 -14.47 18.34
N LEU A 138 2.57 -15.46 18.26
CA LEU A 138 2.99 -16.24 19.41
C LEU A 138 3.75 -15.40 20.44
N LEU A 139 4.64 -14.52 19.98
CA LEU A 139 5.34 -13.59 20.85
C LEU A 139 4.36 -12.63 21.54
N ASP A 140 3.35 -12.15 20.85
CA ASP A 140 2.33 -11.30 21.45
C ASP A 140 1.52 -12.07 22.51
N ARG A 141 1.07 -13.28 22.25
CA ARG A 141 0.39 -14.11 23.24
C ARG A 141 1.26 -14.44 24.48
N MET A 142 2.59 -14.42 24.35
CA MET A 142 3.52 -14.65 25.46
C MET A 142 3.80 -13.39 26.29
N HIS A 143 3.75 -12.21 25.67
CA HIS A 143 4.24 -10.98 26.28
C HIS A 143 3.16 -9.89 26.44
N ASN A 144 2.06 -9.99 25.74
CA ASN A 144 0.99 -9.00 25.73
C ASN A 144 -0.37 -9.69 25.87
N ASP A 145 -0.83 -9.82 27.12
CA ASP A 145 -2.10 -10.43 27.43
C ASP A 145 -3.24 -9.75 26.64
N ASN A 146 -4.06 -10.57 25.99
CA ASN A 146 -5.25 -10.18 25.22
C ASN A 146 -5.01 -9.39 23.91
N TRP A 147 -3.77 -8.99 23.55
CA TRP A 147 -3.54 -8.21 22.32
C TRP A 147 -4.06 -8.88 21.06
N TYR A 148 -3.83 -10.18 20.93
CA TYR A 148 -4.30 -10.93 19.76
C TYR A 148 -5.82 -11.04 19.73
N GLU A 149 -6.45 -11.27 20.86
CA GLU A 149 -7.90 -11.38 21.02
C GLU A 149 -8.58 -10.02 20.79
N ASP A 150 -8.02 -8.93 21.29
CA ASP A 150 -8.48 -7.56 21.07
C ASP A 150 -8.36 -7.17 19.59
N TRP A 151 -7.30 -7.61 18.92
CA TRP A 151 -7.17 -7.42 17.49
C TRP A 151 -8.27 -8.16 16.72
N ILE A 152 -8.55 -9.43 17.03
CA ILE A 152 -9.65 -10.18 16.42
C ILE A 152 -10.99 -9.46 16.63
N ALA A 153 -11.26 -9.03 17.84
CA ALA A 153 -12.47 -8.29 18.16
C ALA A 153 -12.58 -7.00 17.33
N SER A 154 -11.49 -6.25 17.19
CA SER A 154 -11.46 -4.99 16.46
C SER A 154 -11.70 -5.15 14.94
N ILE A 155 -11.10 -6.19 14.30
CA ILE A 155 -11.34 -6.45 12.88
C ILE A 155 -12.72 -7.07 12.61
N SER A 156 -13.28 -7.81 13.56
CA SER A 156 -14.61 -8.41 13.43
C SER A 156 -15.73 -7.36 13.51
N ASN A 157 -15.50 -6.28 14.24
CA ASN A 157 -16.42 -5.16 14.34
C ASN A 157 -16.27 -4.15 13.18
N GLY A 158 -15.18 -4.23 12.44
CA GLY A 158 -14.90 -3.37 11.30
C GLY A 158 -15.59 -3.82 10.01
N SER A 159 -15.89 -2.89 9.11
CA SER A 159 -16.50 -3.17 7.80
C SER A 159 -15.52 -3.67 6.73
N ASP A 160 -14.23 -3.59 6.98
CA ASP A 160 -13.19 -3.86 5.98
C ASP A 160 -12.90 -5.35 5.79
N PHE A 161 -13.30 -6.18 6.75
CA PHE A 161 -13.08 -7.61 6.74
C PHE A 161 -14.41 -8.35 6.53
N ASN A 162 -14.53 -9.06 5.40
CA ASN A 162 -15.71 -9.87 5.13
C ASN A 162 -15.65 -11.23 5.86
N GLU A 163 -16.79 -11.93 5.92
CA GLU A 163 -16.93 -13.23 6.60
C GLU A 163 -15.88 -14.27 6.14
N ASN A 164 -15.56 -14.31 4.85
CA ASN A 164 -14.54 -15.23 4.33
C ASN A 164 -13.14 -14.91 4.88
N THR A 165 -12.84 -13.63 5.05
CA THR A 165 -11.56 -13.17 5.63
C THR A 165 -11.51 -13.49 7.11
N LEU A 166 -12.60 -13.27 7.86
CA LEU A 166 -12.69 -13.61 9.27
C LEU A 166 -12.59 -15.13 9.51
N GLY A 167 -13.19 -15.96 8.66
CA GLY A 167 -13.02 -17.42 8.73
C GLY A 167 -11.56 -17.89 8.58
N ARG A 168 -10.70 -17.09 7.90
CA ARG A 168 -9.25 -17.37 7.85
C ARG A 168 -8.52 -17.00 9.14
N VAL A 169 -9.03 -16.06 9.91
CA VAL A 169 -8.50 -15.75 11.24
C VAL A 169 -8.74 -16.91 12.20
N ASP A 170 -9.89 -17.57 12.09
CA ASP A 170 -10.17 -18.80 12.86
C ASP A 170 -9.18 -19.92 12.54
N ASP A 171 -8.85 -20.12 11.25
CA ASP A 171 -7.81 -21.06 10.81
C ASP A 171 -6.44 -20.72 11.42
N ILE A 172 -6.10 -19.43 11.52
CA ILE A 172 -4.86 -18.97 12.15
C ILE A 172 -4.87 -19.24 13.64
N SER A 173 -5.98 -18.96 14.34
CA SER A 173 -6.14 -19.21 15.77
C SER A 173 -5.95 -20.69 16.08
N GLN A 174 -6.57 -21.59 15.31
CA GLN A 174 -6.38 -23.05 15.46
C GLN A 174 -4.91 -23.47 15.27
N ARG A 175 -4.18 -22.85 14.32
CA ARG A 175 -2.76 -23.12 14.12
C ARG A 175 -1.89 -22.59 15.25
N LEU A 176 -2.25 -21.46 15.84
CA LEU A 176 -1.58 -20.91 17.03
C LEU A 176 -1.75 -21.82 18.24
N ASP A 177 -2.88 -22.52 18.35
CA ASP A 177 -3.13 -23.49 19.43
C ASP A 177 -2.39 -24.81 19.20
N SER A 178 -2.02 -25.12 17.94
CA SER A 178 -1.31 -26.34 17.53
C SER A 178 0.19 -26.08 17.31
N ILE A 179 0.84 -25.33 18.20
CA ILE A 179 2.25 -24.89 18.07
C ILE A 179 3.22 -26.05 17.75
N LYS A 180 2.99 -27.23 18.31
CA LYS A 180 3.86 -28.43 18.11
C LYS A 180 3.98 -28.86 16.64
N GLU A 181 3.08 -28.40 15.78
CA GLU A 181 3.05 -28.71 14.35
C GLU A 181 3.86 -27.76 13.47
N LEU A 182 4.43 -26.68 14.04
CA LEU A 182 5.12 -25.65 13.27
C LEU A 182 6.47 -26.11 12.70
N GLY A 183 7.02 -27.24 13.17
CA GLY A 183 8.34 -27.70 12.77
C GLY A 183 9.47 -26.81 13.30
N GLU A 184 10.68 -27.05 12.83
CA GLU A 184 11.87 -26.30 13.25
C GLU A 184 11.76 -24.81 12.83
N MET A 185 12.14 -23.92 13.75
CA MET A 185 12.14 -22.48 13.52
C MET A 185 13.19 -22.10 12.48
N PRO A 186 12.85 -21.31 11.44
CA PRO A 186 13.81 -20.84 10.45
C PRO A 186 14.94 -20.02 11.06
N ALA A 187 16.17 -20.27 10.65
CA ALA A 187 17.34 -19.54 11.16
C ALA A 187 17.30 -18.05 10.84
N ASP A 188 16.62 -17.65 9.76
CA ASP A 188 16.47 -16.25 9.32
C ASP A 188 15.25 -15.55 9.96
N LEU A 189 14.51 -16.21 10.86
CA LEU A 189 13.33 -15.62 11.48
C LEU A 189 13.65 -14.33 12.26
N PRO A 190 14.74 -14.22 13.05
CA PRO A 190 15.09 -12.96 13.72
C PRO A 190 15.34 -11.80 12.74
N GLU A 191 16.00 -12.08 11.63
CA GLU A 191 16.22 -11.09 10.56
C GLU A 191 14.89 -10.67 9.93
N TYR A 192 14.03 -11.63 9.64
CA TYR A 192 12.72 -11.36 9.11
C TYR A 192 11.87 -10.48 10.04
N LEU A 193 11.84 -10.77 11.37
CA LEU A 193 11.13 -9.96 12.35
C LEU A 193 11.71 -8.54 12.45
N ALA A 194 13.02 -8.39 12.28
CA ALA A 194 13.66 -7.08 12.23
C ALA A 194 13.13 -6.25 11.06
N TRP A 195 13.10 -6.81 9.85
CA TRP A 195 12.51 -6.17 8.69
C TRP A 195 11.01 -5.88 8.86
N LEU A 196 10.26 -6.85 9.36
CA LEU A 196 8.83 -6.73 9.60
C LEU A 196 8.52 -5.57 10.56
N SER A 197 9.30 -5.45 11.63
CA SER A 197 9.13 -4.40 12.65
C SER A 197 9.34 -2.99 12.12
N VAL A 198 10.04 -2.82 10.99
CA VAL A 198 10.34 -1.52 10.38
C VAL A 198 9.47 -1.25 9.15
N GLY A 199 9.06 -2.31 8.43
CA GLY A 199 8.42 -2.17 7.13
C GLY A 199 7.04 -2.79 6.99
N SER A 200 6.47 -3.43 8.02
CA SER A 200 5.08 -3.89 7.93
C SER A 200 4.13 -2.70 7.91
N PRO A 201 3.20 -2.63 6.92
CA PRO A 201 2.22 -1.56 6.87
C PRO A 201 1.38 -1.42 8.14
N ALA A 202 0.92 -2.54 8.74
CA ALA A 202 0.12 -2.50 9.96
C ALA A 202 0.92 -1.99 11.17
N ILE A 203 2.18 -2.41 11.30
CA ILE A 203 3.04 -1.98 12.41
C ILE A 203 3.37 -0.49 12.28
N CYS A 204 3.72 -0.04 11.07
CA CYS A 204 3.97 1.37 10.80
C CYS A 204 2.72 2.23 11.05
N ALA A 205 1.54 1.75 10.61
CA ALA A 205 0.29 2.46 10.81
C ALA A 205 -0.07 2.58 12.28
N TYR A 206 0.02 1.50 13.07
CA TYR A 206 -0.29 1.56 14.50
C TYR A 206 0.62 2.51 15.26
N ARG A 207 1.96 2.44 15.01
CA ARG A 207 2.91 3.38 15.64
C ARG A 207 2.61 4.84 15.30
N ALA A 208 2.30 5.12 14.04
CA ALA A 208 2.00 6.47 13.60
C ALA A 208 0.69 6.99 14.23
N LEU A 209 -0.33 6.14 14.33
CA LEU A 209 -1.57 6.44 15.04
C LEU A 209 -1.32 6.74 16.52
N SER A 210 -0.66 5.82 17.23
CA SER A 210 -0.38 5.95 18.67
C SER A 210 0.50 7.15 18.99
N LEU A 211 1.43 7.51 18.09
CA LEU A 211 2.27 8.70 18.26
C LEU A 211 1.48 10.00 18.12
N THR A 212 0.49 10.01 17.23
CA THR A 212 -0.27 11.22 16.88
C THR A 212 -1.47 11.45 17.81
N TYR A 213 -2.23 10.38 18.11
CA TYR A 213 -3.47 10.46 18.87
C TYR A 213 -3.38 9.93 20.30
N SER A 214 -2.16 9.55 20.76
CA SER A 214 -1.89 8.84 22.01
C SER A 214 -2.37 7.36 21.99
N GLU A 215 -1.57 6.50 22.60
CA GLU A 215 -1.89 5.08 22.76
C GLU A 215 -3.05 4.87 23.76
N ASP A 216 -3.19 5.81 24.71
CA ASP A 216 -4.26 5.78 25.72
C ASP A 216 -5.63 6.29 25.19
N ASP A 217 -5.67 6.79 23.93
CA ASP A 217 -6.92 7.20 23.32
C ASP A 217 -7.75 5.95 22.97
N PRO A 218 -8.95 5.80 23.59
CA PRO A 218 -9.77 4.61 23.38
C PRO A 218 -10.27 4.43 21.94
N THR A 219 -10.12 5.44 21.10
CA THR A 219 -10.48 5.39 19.69
C THR A 219 -9.36 4.78 18.84
N VAL A 220 -8.11 4.75 19.33
CA VAL A 220 -6.98 4.10 18.64
C VAL A 220 -7.04 2.60 18.91
N ASN A 221 -7.23 1.81 17.87
CA ASN A 221 -7.28 0.36 17.98
C ASN A 221 -6.47 -0.33 16.87
N SER A 222 -6.18 -1.60 17.09
CA SER A 222 -5.38 -2.42 16.18
C SER A 222 -6.09 -2.70 14.84
N GLY A 223 -7.41 -2.65 14.80
CA GLY A 223 -8.22 -2.77 13.58
C GLY A 223 -7.99 -1.62 12.60
N HIS A 224 -7.82 -0.38 13.09
CA HIS A 224 -7.47 0.77 12.24
C HIS A 224 -6.15 0.55 11.50
N ALA A 225 -5.14 0.04 12.20
CA ALA A 225 -3.86 -0.28 11.56
C ALA A 225 -4.00 -1.38 10.50
N SER A 226 -4.84 -2.38 10.77
CA SER A 226 -5.16 -3.44 9.80
C SER A 226 -5.89 -2.90 8.57
N SER A 227 -6.87 -2.00 8.74
CA SER A 227 -7.59 -1.36 7.63
C SER A 227 -6.66 -0.57 6.73
N ILE A 228 -5.73 0.21 7.30
CA ILE A 228 -4.71 0.93 6.53
C ILE A 228 -3.78 -0.04 5.81
N ALA A 229 -3.36 -1.12 6.48
CA ALA A 229 -2.51 -2.14 5.86
C ALA A 229 -3.20 -2.83 4.68
N LEU A 230 -4.51 -3.07 4.75
CA LEU A 230 -5.30 -3.58 3.63
C LEU A 230 -5.27 -2.65 2.41
N ALA A 231 -5.34 -1.35 2.63
CA ALA A 231 -5.24 -0.38 1.54
C ALA A 231 -3.85 -0.44 0.87
N PHE A 232 -2.78 -0.60 1.66
CA PHE A 232 -1.42 -0.82 1.12
C PHE A 232 -1.30 -2.14 0.37
N VAL A 233 -1.83 -3.23 0.90
CA VAL A 233 -1.84 -4.53 0.20
C VAL A 233 -2.57 -4.40 -1.14
N SER A 234 -3.72 -3.71 -1.17
CA SER A 234 -4.46 -3.44 -2.40
C SER A 234 -3.63 -2.63 -3.41
N LEU A 235 -2.89 -1.61 -2.94
CA LEU A 235 -1.98 -0.82 -3.76
C LEU A 235 -0.86 -1.67 -4.38
N PHE A 236 -0.23 -2.55 -3.59
CA PHE A 236 0.86 -3.43 -4.04
C PHE A 236 0.38 -4.59 -4.89
N ASN A 237 -0.87 -5.02 -4.75
CA ASN A 237 -1.51 -5.98 -5.64
C ASN A 237 -1.85 -5.39 -7.01
N GLY A 238 -1.84 -4.08 -7.16
CA GLY A 238 -2.02 -3.39 -8.44
C GLY A 238 -0.84 -3.63 -9.39
N VAL A 239 -1.07 -3.45 -10.72
CA VAL A 239 -0.05 -3.71 -11.77
C VAL A 239 1.25 -2.97 -11.50
N SER A 240 1.16 -1.66 -11.25
CA SER A 240 2.33 -0.82 -11.00
C SER A 240 3.05 -1.18 -9.71
N GLY A 241 2.29 -1.41 -8.62
CA GLY A 241 2.84 -1.82 -7.32
C GLY A 241 3.55 -3.16 -7.43
N SER A 242 2.90 -4.17 -8.00
CA SER A 242 3.48 -5.50 -8.21
C SER A 242 4.77 -5.45 -9.05
N ALA A 243 4.81 -4.59 -10.08
CA ALA A 243 6.01 -4.43 -10.92
C ALA A 243 7.19 -3.82 -10.14
N VAL A 244 6.93 -2.85 -9.26
CA VAL A 244 7.96 -2.27 -8.39
C VAL A 244 8.49 -3.32 -7.42
N ILE A 245 7.61 -4.04 -6.73
CA ILE A 245 7.98 -5.04 -5.74
C ILE A 245 8.78 -6.20 -6.36
N LYS A 246 8.42 -6.67 -7.56
CA LYS A 246 9.18 -7.71 -8.28
C LYS A 246 10.64 -7.32 -8.56
N ARG A 247 10.97 -6.03 -8.59
CA ARG A 247 12.36 -5.57 -8.74
C ARG A 247 13.18 -5.76 -7.47
N ILE A 248 12.52 -5.67 -6.33
CA ILE A 248 13.15 -5.79 -5.00
C ILE A 248 13.26 -7.26 -4.60
N SER A 249 12.18 -8.03 -4.78
CA SER A 249 12.15 -9.45 -4.48
C SER A 249 11.51 -10.25 -5.61
N LYS A 250 12.27 -11.21 -6.16
CA LYS A 250 11.80 -12.08 -7.25
C LYS A 250 10.99 -13.28 -6.76
N ARG A 251 11.19 -13.73 -5.53
CA ARG A 251 10.66 -15.00 -5.03
C ARG A 251 9.54 -14.85 -4.01
N GLN A 252 9.59 -13.82 -3.17
CA GLN A 252 8.65 -13.63 -2.06
C GLN A 252 8.11 -12.20 -2.10
N HIS A 253 6.94 -12.04 -2.72
CA HIS A 253 6.33 -10.73 -2.96
C HIS A 253 6.10 -9.95 -1.65
N TRP A 254 5.62 -10.60 -0.61
CA TRP A 254 5.36 -10.02 0.70
C TRP A 254 6.63 -9.52 1.41
N ARG A 255 7.75 -10.25 1.32
CA ARG A 255 9.05 -9.76 1.83
C ARG A 255 9.54 -8.56 1.03
N GLY A 256 9.26 -8.55 -0.26
CA GLY A 256 9.53 -7.39 -1.11
C GLY A 256 8.75 -6.16 -0.71
N ILE A 257 7.48 -6.31 -0.31
CA ILE A 257 6.65 -5.22 0.22
C ILE A 257 7.27 -4.66 1.51
N ILE A 258 7.58 -5.52 2.47
CA ILE A 258 8.18 -5.13 3.75
C ILE A 258 9.48 -4.33 3.51
N LYS A 259 10.35 -4.87 2.67
CA LYS A 259 11.62 -4.21 2.34
C LYS A 259 11.40 -2.87 1.66
N TYR A 260 10.48 -2.79 0.69
CA TYR A 260 10.13 -1.54 0.00
C TYR A 260 9.63 -0.48 0.98
N CYS A 261 8.73 -0.87 1.88
CA CYS A 261 8.18 0.04 2.89
C CYS A 261 9.25 0.53 3.88
N ALA A 262 10.14 -0.36 4.33
CA ALA A 262 11.23 0.00 5.23
C ALA A 262 12.23 0.97 4.58
N GLU A 263 12.72 0.64 3.38
CA GLU A 263 13.67 1.47 2.63
C GLU A 263 13.04 2.78 2.14
N GLY A 264 11.73 2.78 1.85
CA GLY A 264 10.95 3.95 1.45
C GLY A 264 10.50 4.84 2.61
N GLY A 265 10.81 4.48 3.85
CA GLY A 265 10.47 5.30 5.03
C GLY A 265 8.97 5.41 5.29
N LEU A 266 8.23 4.30 5.12
CA LEU A 266 6.77 4.28 5.32
C LEU A 266 6.37 4.82 6.70
N GLN A 267 7.13 4.48 7.75
CA GLN A 267 6.87 4.95 9.10
C GLN A 267 6.84 6.49 9.17
N ALA A 268 7.91 7.14 8.70
CA ALA A 268 8.01 8.60 8.72
C ALA A 268 6.93 9.28 7.85
N MET A 269 6.60 8.66 6.73
CA MET A 269 5.54 9.15 5.83
C MET A 269 4.17 9.11 6.52
N LEU A 270 3.85 8.03 7.23
CA LEU A 270 2.59 7.92 7.96
C LEU A 270 2.55 8.84 9.18
N GLU A 271 3.65 8.96 9.93
CA GLU A 271 3.74 9.91 11.06
C GLU A 271 3.47 11.35 10.61
N GLU A 272 4.11 11.79 9.53
CA GLU A 272 3.89 13.12 8.94
C GLU A 272 2.43 13.30 8.50
N TYR A 273 1.89 12.33 7.77
CA TYR A 273 0.54 12.46 7.22
C TYR A 273 -0.53 12.43 8.32
N PHE A 274 -0.41 11.58 9.33
CA PHE A 274 -1.31 11.60 10.48
C PHE A 274 -1.21 12.91 11.27
N TYR A 275 0.01 13.45 11.47
CA TYR A 275 0.20 14.75 12.10
C TYR A 275 -0.55 15.85 11.35
N MET A 276 -0.51 15.88 10.02
CA MET A 276 -1.25 16.84 9.20
C MET A 276 -2.77 16.65 9.32
N LEU A 277 -3.26 15.40 9.32
CA LEU A 277 -4.66 15.09 9.46
C LEU A 277 -5.23 15.41 10.85
N SER A 278 -4.45 15.23 11.92
CA SER A 278 -4.89 15.40 13.30
C SER A 278 -5.31 16.83 13.64
N SER A 279 -4.88 17.81 12.87
CA SER A 279 -5.29 19.22 13.06
C SER A 279 -6.80 19.46 12.84
N SER A 280 -7.47 18.58 12.09
CA SER A 280 -8.86 18.75 11.69
C SER A 280 -9.72 17.49 11.83
N ASN A 281 -9.11 16.32 12.04
CA ASN A 281 -9.79 15.03 12.00
C ASN A 281 -9.57 14.22 13.28
N GLY A 282 -10.60 13.52 13.72
CA GLY A 282 -10.49 12.42 14.69
C GLY A 282 -9.83 11.18 14.03
N VAL A 283 -9.58 10.14 14.84
CA VAL A 283 -8.92 8.90 14.40
C VAL A 283 -9.64 8.26 13.22
N ASP A 284 -10.94 8.06 13.30
CA ASP A 284 -11.75 7.40 12.26
C ASP A 284 -11.70 8.14 10.92
N ASP A 285 -11.79 9.47 10.96
CA ASP A 285 -11.75 10.30 9.75
C ASP A 285 -10.36 10.30 9.12
N ALA A 286 -9.29 10.29 9.94
CA ALA A 286 -7.93 10.19 9.46
C ALA A 286 -7.66 8.82 8.81
N VAL A 287 -8.15 7.74 9.41
CA VAL A 287 -8.05 6.38 8.83
C VAL A 287 -8.78 6.31 7.48
N LYS A 288 -10.01 6.85 7.41
CA LYS A 288 -10.77 6.94 6.16
C LYS A 288 -10.06 7.77 5.10
N ALA A 289 -9.47 8.90 5.46
CA ALA A 289 -8.72 9.75 4.53
C ALA A 289 -7.52 9.01 3.94
N ILE A 290 -6.80 8.22 4.74
CA ILE A 290 -5.70 7.37 4.25
C ILE A 290 -6.22 6.27 3.34
N ASP A 291 -7.27 5.56 3.74
CA ASP A 291 -7.87 4.50 2.92
C ASP A 291 -8.32 5.04 1.56
N ASN A 292 -9.06 6.15 1.55
CA ASN A 292 -9.48 6.84 0.34
C ASN A 292 -8.30 7.22 -0.55
N SER A 293 -7.23 7.76 0.06
CA SER A 293 -6.04 8.19 -0.67
C SER A 293 -5.33 7.05 -1.36
N LEU A 294 -5.27 5.86 -0.73
CA LEU A 294 -4.61 4.68 -1.28
C LEU A 294 -5.49 3.93 -2.28
N ARG A 295 -6.80 3.88 -2.07
CA ARG A 295 -7.77 3.13 -2.90
C ARG A 295 -8.43 3.96 -3.98
N THR A 296 -8.07 5.23 -4.15
CA THR A 296 -8.65 6.09 -5.20
C THR A 296 -8.66 5.38 -6.54
N LYS A 297 -9.86 5.19 -7.08
CA LYS A 297 -10.04 4.55 -8.38
C LYS A 297 -9.51 5.47 -9.47
N PRO A 298 -8.58 4.99 -10.32
CA PRO A 298 -8.06 5.80 -11.41
C PRO A 298 -9.17 6.15 -12.40
N SER A 299 -9.11 7.36 -12.92
CA SER A 299 -9.87 7.67 -14.13
C SER A 299 -9.26 6.93 -15.33
N SER A 300 -10.04 6.75 -16.38
CA SER A 300 -9.54 6.20 -17.64
C SER A 300 -9.83 7.13 -18.79
N VAL A 301 -8.88 7.22 -19.70
CA VAL A 301 -9.04 7.94 -20.97
C VAL A 301 -9.14 6.93 -22.08
N LYS A 302 -10.25 6.94 -22.83
CA LYS A 302 -10.42 6.12 -24.01
C LYS A 302 -9.65 6.76 -25.17
N VAL A 303 -8.73 6.01 -25.75
CA VAL A 303 -7.91 6.42 -26.88
C VAL A 303 -8.27 5.55 -28.08
N TRP A 304 -8.47 6.15 -29.22
CA TRP A 304 -8.81 5.49 -30.47
C TRP A 304 -7.56 5.39 -31.34
N LYS A 305 -7.31 4.24 -31.93
CA LYS A 305 -6.32 4.13 -33.00
C LYS A 305 -6.87 4.75 -34.27
N ALA A 306 -6.05 5.52 -34.96
CA ALA A 306 -6.40 5.98 -36.30
C ALA A 306 -6.39 4.76 -37.26
N GLY A 307 -7.58 4.39 -37.77
CA GLY A 307 -7.73 3.25 -38.68
C GLY A 307 -9.20 2.88 -38.92
N PRO A 308 -9.50 2.03 -39.93
CA PRO A 308 -10.84 1.72 -40.32
C PRO A 308 -11.59 0.77 -39.36
N ILE A 309 -10.94 0.23 -38.34
CA ILE A 309 -11.54 -0.66 -37.34
C ILE A 309 -11.68 0.10 -36.02
N ASP A 310 -12.84 -0.03 -35.38
CA ASP A 310 -13.15 0.51 -34.07
C ASP A 310 -12.25 -0.16 -32.99
N ASP A 311 -10.97 0.21 -32.96
CA ASP A 311 -9.97 -0.28 -32.02
C ASP A 311 -9.66 0.82 -31.01
N SER A 312 -10.32 0.73 -29.85
CA SER A 312 -10.13 1.66 -28.74
C SER A 312 -9.43 0.99 -27.56
N THR A 313 -8.60 1.74 -26.89
CA THR A 313 -7.92 1.30 -25.68
C THR A 313 -8.16 2.28 -24.55
N HIS A 314 -8.12 1.79 -23.31
CA HIS A 314 -8.28 2.60 -22.11
C HIS A 314 -6.93 2.82 -21.43
N LEU A 315 -6.47 4.09 -21.37
CA LEU A 315 -5.34 4.49 -20.56
C LEU A 315 -5.79 4.74 -19.13
N ARG A 316 -5.17 4.09 -18.17
CA ARG A 316 -5.47 4.28 -16.75
C ARG A 316 -4.70 5.49 -16.23
N CYS A 317 -5.41 6.42 -15.56
CA CYS A 317 -4.84 7.65 -15.03
C CYS A 317 -4.53 7.48 -13.53
N HIS A 318 -3.41 6.81 -13.20
CA HIS A 318 -3.01 6.57 -11.80
C HIS A 318 -2.05 7.63 -11.26
N TYR A 319 -1.14 8.13 -12.10
CA TYR A 319 -0.08 9.06 -11.69
C TYR A 319 -0.46 10.51 -11.90
N ALA A 320 -1.28 10.76 -12.91
CA ALA A 320 -1.88 12.03 -13.17
C ALA A 320 -3.39 11.86 -13.33
N VAL A 321 -4.18 12.74 -12.72
CA VAL A 321 -5.64 12.67 -12.71
C VAL A 321 -6.23 13.98 -13.17
N GLN A 322 -7.33 13.92 -13.92
CA GLN A 322 -8.12 15.09 -14.28
C GLN A 322 -9.12 15.40 -13.17
N LEU A 323 -9.17 16.67 -12.75
CA LEU A 323 -10.24 17.23 -11.92
C LEU A 323 -11.25 17.98 -12.81
N GLY A 324 -12.51 17.65 -12.67
CA GLY A 324 -13.63 18.37 -13.30
C GLY A 324 -13.76 18.15 -14.79
N THR A 325 -14.79 17.40 -15.19
CA THR A 325 -15.53 17.44 -16.47
C THR A 325 -16.74 16.49 -16.41
N GLN A 326 -16.96 15.82 -15.29
CA GLN A 326 -18.24 15.15 -15.07
C GLN A 326 -19.15 16.09 -14.29
N LYS A 327 -20.43 16.10 -14.68
CA LYS A 327 -21.45 16.90 -14.02
C LYS A 327 -21.36 16.65 -12.51
N ALA A 328 -20.83 17.62 -11.80
CA ALA A 328 -20.75 17.63 -10.32
C ALA A 328 -22.15 17.68 -9.66
N SER A 329 -23.19 17.45 -10.44
CA SER A 329 -24.59 17.47 -10.01
C SER A 329 -25.03 16.15 -9.36
N ASP A 330 -24.28 15.06 -9.53
CA ASP A 330 -24.63 13.76 -8.96
C ASP A 330 -23.75 13.48 -7.73
N GLU A 331 -24.32 12.86 -6.68
CA GLU A 331 -23.59 12.47 -5.46
C GLU A 331 -22.27 11.73 -5.75
N ALA A 332 -22.30 10.78 -6.68
CA ALA A 332 -21.10 10.05 -7.13
C ALA A 332 -20.03 10.95 -7.76
N GLY A 333 -20.40 12.07 -8.36
CA GLY A 333 -19.47 13.06 -8.89
C GLY A 333 -18.81 13.89 -7.80
N GLN A 334 -19.54 14.23 -6.75
CA GLN A 334 -19.04 14.98 -5.61
C GLN A 334 -18.10 14.10 -4.74
N GLU A 335 -18.48 12.87 -4.44
CA GLU A 335 -17.64 11.91 -3.73
C GLU A 335 -16.29 11.69 -4.45
N ARG A 336 -16.33 11.64 -5.78
CA ARG A 336 -15.10 11.48 -6.57
C ARG A 336 -14.19 12.71 -6.49
N VAL A 337 -14.74 13.92 -6.48
CA VAL A 337 -13.95 15.17 -6.34
C VAL A 337 -13.28 15.18 -4.96
N VAL A 338 -13.99 14.81 -3.91
CA VAL A 338 -13.46 14.71 -2.55
C VAL A 338 -12.33 13.68 -2.51
N SER A 339 -12.54 12.47 -3.02
CA SER A 339 -11.53 11.41 -3.04
C SER A 339 -10.26 11.80 -3.83
N ILE A 340 -10.40 12.51 -4.96
CA ILE A 340 -9.26 13.03 -5.73
C ILE A 340 -8.51 14.10 -4.94
N ARG A 341 -9.22 14.99 -4.25
CA ARG A 341 -8.62 16.04 -3.41
C ARG A 341 -7.83 15.42 -2.25
N GLU A 342 -8.42 14.48 -1.52
CA GLU A 342 -7.76 13.77 -0.43
C GLU A 342 -6.52 13.03 -0.91
N SER A 343 -6.61 12.33 -2.04
CA SER A 343 -5.47 11.63 -2.63
C SER A 343 -4.37 12.57 -3.08
N PHE A 344 -4.71 13.74 -3.62
CA PHE A 344 -3.72 14.72 -4.04
C PHE A 344 -3.09 15.43 -2.84
N ASN A 345 -3.83 15.66 -1.76
CA ASN A 345 -3.34 16.19 -0.48
C ASN A 345 -2.72 15.11 0.43
N SER A 346 -2.31 13.98 -0.11
CA SER A 346 -1.62 12.90 0.59
C SER A 346 -0.22 12.70 0.02
N PRO A 347 0.68 12.00 0.70
CA PRO A 347 1.99 11.64 0.14
C PRO A 347 1.91 10.60 -0.99
N PHE A 348 0.72 10.09 -1.27
CA PHE A 348 0.47 9.03 -2.25
C PHE A 348 0.09 9.59 -3.62
N ARG A 349 -0.17 8.70 -4.59
CA ARG A 349 -0.69 9.08 -5.92
C ARG A 349 -2.06 9.75 -5.82
N PRO A 350 -2.43 10.65 -6.74
CA PRO A 350 -1.70 11.09 -7.94
C PRO A 350 -0.62 12.14 -7.63
N PHE A 351 0.35 12.27 -8.53
CA PHE A 351 1.43 13.28 -8.42
C PHE A 351 1.18 14.50 -9.29
N VAL A 352 0.30 14.40 -10.27
CA VAL A 352 -0.14 15.51 -11.11
C VAL A 352 -1.66 15.60 -11.09
N LEU A 353 -2.18 16.77 -10.77
CA LEU A 353 -3.59 17.08 -10.87
C LEU A 353 -3.78 18.09 -12.01
N ALA A 354 -4.49 17.68 -13.05
CA ALA A 354 -4.76 18.52 -14.20
C ALA A 354 -6.22 18.99 -14.17
N SER A 355 -6.43 20.32 -14.29
CA SER A 355 -7.76 20.95 -14.22
C SER A 355 -7.94 22.05 -15.26
N THR A 356 -9.20 22.39 -15.53
CA THR A 356 -9.55 23.65 -16.18
C THR A 356 -9.68 24.75 -15.12
N SER A 357 -9.63 26.01 -15.54
CA SER A 357 -9.75 27.18 -14.65
C SER A 357 -10.99 27.16 -13.73
N ILE A 358 -12.04 26.47 -14.14
CA ILE A 358 -13.30 26.34 -13.37
C ILE A 358 -13.11 25.50 -12.09
N GLY A 359 -12.10 24.63 -12.04
CA GLY A 359 -11.81 23.79 -10.86
C GLY A 359 -10.95 24.47 -9.79
N GLN A 360 -10.58 25.75 -9.98
CA GLN A 360 -9.65 26.47 -9.11
C GLN A 360 -10.33 27.11 -7.89
N GLU A 361 -11.62 27.43 -7.98
CA GLU A 361 -12.31 28.15 -6.91
C GLU A 361 -12.66 27.23 -5.74
N GLY A 362 -12.03 27.44 -4.60
CA GLY A 362 -12.39 26.83 -3.33
C GLY A 362 -11.80 25.43 -3.05
N LEU A 363 -10.83 24.97 -3.85
CA LEU A 363 -10.18 23.69 -3.61
C LEU A 363 -8.78 23.90 -3.00
N ASP A 364 -8.58 23.23 -1.89
CA ASP A 364 -7.35 23.27 -1.09
C ASP A 364 -6.40 22.14 -1.53
N PHE A 365 -5.30 22.48 -2.25
CA PHE A 365 -4.37 21.50 -2.84
C PHE A 365 -2.92 21.76 -2.43
N HIS A 366 -2.68 22.37 -1.29
CA HIS A 366 -1.36 22.90 -0.97
C HIS A 366 -0.47 22.00 -0.12
N TRP A 367 -0.98 20.92 0.46
CA TRP A 367 -0.22 20.13 1.46
C TRP A 367 1.07 19.53 0.89
N TYR A 368 1.02 18.99 -0.32
CA TYR A 368 2.16 18.34 -0.96
C TYR A 368 2.49 18.95 -2.33
N CYS A 369 1.90 20.10 -2.66
CA CYS A 369 2.03 20.73 -3.97
C CYS A 369 2.59 22.14 -3.86
N SER A 370 3.76 22.37 -4.43
CA SER A 370 4.37 23.68 -4.60
C SER A 370 4.54 24.07 -6.07
N ASP A 371 4.36 23.13 -6.99
CA ASP A 371 4.53 23.38 -8.41
C ASP A 371 3.20 23.65 -9.12
N VAL A 372 3.11 24.77 -9.82
CA VAL A 372 1.96 25.14 -10.65
C VAL A 372 2.40 25.36 -12.09
N VAL A 373 1.75 24.66 -13.00
CA VAL A 373 2.01 24.76 -14.44
C VAL A 373 0.77 25.27 -15.17
N HIS A 374 0.92 26.34 -15.92
CA HIS A 374 -0.10 26.81 -16.86
C HIS A 374 0.25 26.34 -18.27
N TRP A 375 -0.57 25.48 -18.84
CA TRP A 375 -0.34 24.91 -20.19
C TRP A 375 -0.53 25.97 -21.28
N ASN A 376 -1.56 26.80 -21.12
CA ASN A 376 -1.83 27.94 -22.00
C ASN A 376 -2.40 29.08 -21.17
N LEU A 377 -1.64 30.17 -21.07
CA LEU A 377 -2.16 31.41 -20.51
C LEU A 377 -3.07 32.03 -21.55
N PRO A 378 -4.27 32.53 -21.19
CA PRO A 378 -5.01 33.42 -22.08
C PRO A 378 -4.17 34.65 -22.35
N SER A 379 -4.00 34.96 -23.62
CA SER A 379 -3.35 36.18 -24.08
C SER A 379 -4.16 37.40 -23.66
#